data_590d7ce5af1382355ef766e01c2e7f95
#
_entry.id   590d7ce5af1382355ef766e01c2e7f95
#
_cell.length_a   1.000
_cell.length_b   1.000
_cell.length_c   1.000
_cell.angle_alpha   90.00
_cell.angle_beta   90.00
_cell.angle_gamma   90.00
#
_symmetry.space_group_name_H-M   'P 1'
#
loop_
_entity.id
_entity.type
_entity.pdbx_description
1 polymer ?
#
loop_
_entity_poly.entity_id
_entity_poly.type
_entity_poly.pdbx_seq_one_letter_code
_entity_poly.pdbx_strand_id
1 'polypeptide(L)'
;MQQINFYRQRVAINVLAKDIANARKIYDAAEGHAAIGVLSAQFASVEEGIQEVKRWMAEIPSLSVGLGAGDPAQYYKAAMIASALHPAHVNQTFTGSGFAAGALAATGGQQTCINALVSPTGTPGEVLISTGVSSCQGTPARVSCDAAVRMMQDMGAHAAKFFPMGGEKSLPELYVLATTAARNGMTLIEPTGGIDLDNFGIILQSCLEAGVPRVMPHVYSSIIDPQTGNTRPEDIRRLMDIVKAVV
;
A
#
# COMPACT_ATOMS: atom_id res chain seq x y z
N MET A 1 14.34 13.13 -5.02
CA MET A 1 14.18 11.68 -5.25
C MET A 1 12.93 11.24 -4.54
N GLN A 2 12.07 10.46 -5.18
CA GLN A 2 10.85 9.91 -4.54
C GLN A 2 11.24 8.82 -3.55
N GLN A 3 10.81 8.94 -2.30
CA GLN A 3 11.13 7.98 -1.24
C GLN A 3 10.11 8.04 -0.11
N ILE A 4 9.75 6.89 0.47
CA ILE A 4 8.94 6.84 1.68
C ILE A 4 9.83 7.10 2.90
N ASN A 5 9.47 8.09 3.69
CA ASN A 5 10.14 8.41 4.95
C ASN A 5 9.40 7.72 6.11
N PHE A 6 9.97 6.65 6.64
CA PHE A 6 9.38 5.91 7.76
C PHE A 6 9.77 6.55 9.10
N TYR A 7 8.78 6.88 9.95
CA TYR A 7 9.03 7.31 11.33
C TYR A 7 9.87 6.26 12.06
N ARG A 8 10.99 6.67 12.65
CA ARG A 8 11.99 5.79 13.29
C ARG A 8 12.37 4.56 12.44
N GLN A 9 12.33 4.68 11.11
CA GLN A 9 12.57 3.58 10.16
C GLN A 9 11.57 2.42 10.28
N ARG A 10 10.42 2.62 10.95
CA ARG A 10 9.45 1.58 11.25
C ARG A 10 8.08 1.80 10.60
N VAL A 11 7.53 3.01 10.64
CA VAL A 11 6.13 3.25 10.26
C VAL A 11 6.01 4.45 9.33
N ALA A 12 5.25 4.27 8.24
CA ALA A 12 4.67 5.34 7.43
C ALA A 12 3.18 5.05 7.23
N ILE A 13 2.37 6.07 6.98
CA ILE A 13 0.97 5.88 6.64
C ILE A 13 0.76 6.06 5.13
N ASN A 14 -0.13 5.26 4.52
CA ASN A 14 -0.56 5.49 3.14
C ASN A 14 -1.96 6.06 3.15
N VAL A 15 -2.13 7.24 2.55
CA VAL A 15 -3.39 7.99 2.58
C VAL A 15 -3.68 8.62 1.23
N LEU A 16 -4.95 8.81 0.90
CA LEU A 16 -5.37 9.50 -0.32
C LEU A 16 -5.43 11.01 -0.10
N ALA A 17 -5.28 11.77 -1.17
CA ALA A 17 -5.55 13.20 -1.18
C ALA A 17 -6.49 13.53 -2.35
N LYS A 18 -7.34 14.53 -2.17
CA LYS A 18 -8.24 15.02 -3.20
C LYS A 18 -7.48 15.69 -4.36
N ASP A 19 -6.51 16.52 -4.00
CA ASP A 19 -5.70 17.33 -4.91
C ASP A 19 -4.33 17.63 -4.28
N ILE A 20 -3.45 18.29 -5.04
CA ILE A 20 -2.09 18.65 -4.58
C ILE A 20 -2.13 19.56 -3.35
N ALA A 21 -3.09 20.48 -3.24
CA ALA A 21 -3.20 21.37 -2.09
C ALA A 21 -3.57 20.60 -0.81
N ASN A 22 -4.48 19.62 -0.92
CA ASN A 22 -4.78 18.70 0.18
C ASN A 22 -3.58 17.79 0.49
N ALA A 23 -2.90 17.27 -0.55
CA ALA A 23 -1.72 16.42 -0.40
C ALA A 23 -0.61 17.09 0.43
N ARG A 24 -0.32 18.37 0.17
CA ARG A 24 0.66 19.14 0.95
C ARG A 24 0.26 19.22 2.43
N LYS A 25 -1.01 19.57 2.71
CA LYS A 25 -1.52 19.71 4.08
C LYS A 25 -1.42 18.41 4.88
N ILE A 26 -1.76 17.28 4.26
CA ILE A 26 -1.68 15.97 4.92
C ILE A 26 -0.24 15.47 5.03
N TYR A 27 0.62 15.76 4.06
CA TYR A 27 2.04 15.42 4.13
C TYR A 27 2.74 16.17 5.26
N ASP A 28 2.44 17.47 5.42
CA ASP A 28 2.92 18.29 6.53
C ASP A 28 2.34 17.80 7.88
N ALA A 29 1.04 17.47 7.92
CA ALA A 29 0.40 16.94 9.13
C ALA A 29 0.98 15.57 9.55
N ALA A 30 1.47 14.79 8.59
CA ALA A 30 2.18 13.52 8.82
C ALA A 30 3.67 13.71 9.11
N GLU A 31 4.16 14.94 9.24
CA GLU A 31 5.59 15.27 9.45
C GLU A 31 6.50 14.60 8.40
N GLY A 32 5.99 14.45 7.18
CA GLY A 32 6.70 13.78 6.10
C GLY A 32 6.67 12.24 6.15
N HIS A 33 5.97 11.63 7.10
CA HIS A 33 5.91 10.17 7.26
C HIS A 33 4.67 9.54 6.59
N ALA A 34 4.31 10.06 5.42
CA ALA A 34 3.20 9.55 4.62
C ALA A 34 3.61 9.26 3.18
N ALA A 35 3.04 8.22 2.59
CA ALA A 35 2.97 8.00 1.16
C ALA A 35 1.60 8.47 0.66
N ILE A 36 1.57 9.45 -0.23
CA ILE A 36 0.34 10.03 -0.76
C ILE A 36 -0.14 9.23 -1.97
N GLY A 37 -1.32 8.64 -1.85
CA GLY A 37 -1.91 7.80 -2.89
C GLY A 37 -2.54 8.62 -4.01
N VAL A 38 -2.19 8.27 -5.25
CA VAL A 38 -2.86 8.73 -6.47
C VAL A 38 -3.34 7.50 -7.23
N LEU A 39 -4.63 7.44 -7.54
CA LEU A 39 -5.25 6.22 -8.08
C LEU A 39 -5.22 6.22 -9.61
N SER A 40 -4.64 5.18 -10.21
CA SER A 40 -4.60 5.01 -11.67
C SER A 40 -5.99 4.92 -12.30
N ALA A 41 -6.99 4.46 -11.55
CA ALA A 41 -8.38 4.43 -12.00
C ALA A 41 -8.98 5.81 -12.33
N GLN A 42 -8.39 6.89 -11.83
CA GLN A 42 -8.84 8.26 -12.09
C GLN A 42 -8.45 8.78 -13.49
N PHE A 43 -7.54 8.10 -14.18
CA PHE A 43 -7.03 8.53 -15.47
C PHE A 43 -7.60 7.69 -16.62
N ALA A 44 -7.94 8.36 -17.73
CA ALA A 44 -8.44 7.66 -18.91
C ALA A 44 -7.36 6.82 -19.59
N SER A 45 -6.09 7.29 -19.57
CA SER A 45 -4.96 6.60 -20.21
C SER A 45 -3.69 6.59 -19.35
N VAL A 46 -2.69 5.83 -19.77
CA VAL A 46 -1.33 5.84 -19.19
C VAL A 46 -0.69 7.21 -19.33
N GLU A 47 -0.83 7.84 -20.49
CA GLU A 47 -0.21 9.13 -20.82
C GLU A 47 -0.78 10.26 -19.95
N GLU A 48 -2.10 10.29 -19.74
CA GLU A 48 -2.74 11.22 -18.82
C GLU A 48 -2.23 10.99 -17.39
N GLY A 49 -2.17 9.73 -16.96
CA GLY A 49 -1.65 9.36 -15.65
C GLY A 49 -0.20 9.79 -15.45
N ILE A 50 0.67 9.64 -16.45
CA ILE A 50 2.07 10.07 -16.39
C ILE A 50 2.13 11.60 -16.22
N GLN A 51 1.36 12.36 -16.99
CA GLN A 51 1.37 13.82 -16.90
C GLN A 51 0.91 14.30 -15.52
N GLU A 52 -0.19 13.75 -15.03
CA GLU A 52 -0.75 14.18 -13.75
C GLU A 52 0.14 13.74 -12.56
N VAL A 53 0.57 12.49 -12.52
CA VAL A 53 1.47 11.99 -11.45
C VAL A 53 2.79 12.77 -11.44
N LYS A 54 3.32 13.15 -12.61
CA LYS A 54 4.52 14.00 -12.70
C LYS A 54 4.32 15.36 -12.03
N ARG A 55 3.13 15.97 -12.19
CA ARG A 55 2.78 17.24 -11.50
C ARG A 55 2.76 17.06 -9.98
N TRP A 56 2.18 15.96 -9.51
CA TRP A 56 2.17 15.66 -8.08
C TRP A 56 3.57 15.40 -7.53
N MET A 57 4.41 14.68 -8.26
CA MET A 57 5.79 14.38 -7.85
C MET A 57 6.68 15.63 -7.74
N ALA A 58 6.36 16.71 -8.44
CA ALA A 58 7.06 17.99 -8.31
C ALA A 58 6.82 18.65 -6.94
N GLU A 59 5.73 18.28 -6.26
CA GLU A 59 5.28 18.91 -5.02
C GLU A 59 5.35 17.99 -3.81
N ILE A 60 5.22 16.68 -4.04
CA ILE A 60 5.15 15.67 -2.98
C ILE A 60 6.30 14.67 -3.18
N PRO A 61 7.22 14.52 -2.20
CA PRO A 61 8.39 13.67 -2.34
C PRO A 61 8.12 12.17 -2.12
N SER A 62 6.89 11.79 -1.74
CA SER A 62 6.51 10.41 -1.42
C SER A 62 5.15 10.07 -2.02
N LEU A 63 5.12 9.73 -3.32
CA LEU A 63 3.90 9.30 -4.00
C LEU A 63 3.78 7.79 -4.08
N SER A 64 2.53 7.33 -3.95
CA SER A 64 2.10 5.95 -4.12
C SER A 64 1.09 5.86 -5.26
N VAL A 65 1.44 5.21 -6.37
CA VAL A 65 0.49 4.97 -7.45
C VAL A 65 -0.38 3.78 -7.10
N GLY A 66 -1.70 4.00 -6.96
CA GLY A 66 -2.67 3.01 -6.53
C GLY A 66 -3.51 2.44 -7.66
N LEU A 67 -4.11 1.26 -7.42
CA LEU A 67 -5.05 0.65 -8.36
C LEU A 67 -6.44 1.32 -8.29
N GLY A 68 -6.88 1.75 -7.10
CA GLY A 68 -8.26 2.11 -6.79
C GLY A 68 -9.04 0.88 -6.32
N ALA A 69 -9.35 0.82 -5.01
CA ALA A 69 -10.06 -0.29 -4.35
C ALA A 69 -9.56 -1.72 -4.71
N GLY A 70 -8.29 -1.85 -5.08
CA GLY A 70 -7.73 -3.14 -5.49
C GLY A 70 -8.17 -3.62 -6.88
N ASP A 71 -8.76 -2.73 -7.72
CA ASP A 71 -9.25 -3.07 -9.06
C ASP A 71 -8.15 -3.71 -9.91
N PRO A 72 -8.25 -5.02 -10.25
CA PRO A 72 -7.22 -5.71 -11.00
C PRO A 72 -7.06 -5.17 -12.44
N ALA A 73 -8.07 -4.53 -13.02
CA ALA A 73 -7.98 -3.96 -14.37
C ALA A 73 -6.95 -2.82 -14.45
N GLN A 74 -6.59 -2.23 -13.31
CA GLN A 74 -5.65 -1.11 -13.26
C GLN A 74 -4.17 -1.53 -13.17
N TYR A 75 -3.86 -2.81 -13.04
CA TYR A 75 -2.49 -3.29 -12.81
C TYR A 75 -1.50 -2.79 -13.87
N TYR A 76 -1.89 -2.86 -15.14
CA TYR A 76 -1.07 -2.42 -16.27
C TYR A 76 -0.82 -0.90 -16.23
N LYS A 77 -1.90 -0.11 -16.08
CA LYS A 77 -1.82 1.35 -16.06
C LYS A 77 -0.95 1.84 -14.90
N ALA A 78 -1.15 1.30 -13.70
CA ALA A 78 -0.34 1.64 -12.52
C ALA A 78 1.15 1.30 -12.74
N ALA A 79 1.46 0.13 -13.29
CA ALA A 79 2.83 -0.29 -13.58
C ALA A 79 3.50 0.60 -14.63
N MET A 80 2.79 0.95 -15.71
CA MET A 80 3.35 1.79 -16.78
C MET A 80 3.59 3.24 -16.34
N ILE A 81 2.69 3.80 -15.54
CA ILE A 81 2.91 5.11 -14.90
C ILE A 81 4.14 5.05 -13.98
N ALA A 82 4.23 4.00 -13.16
CA ALA A 82 5.36 3.84 -12.25
C ALA A 82 6.69 3.66 -12.98
N SER A 83 6.73 2.88 -14.06
CA SER A 83 7.94 2.65 -14.84
C SER A 83 8.44 3.92 -15.58
N ALA A 84 7.53 4.82 -15.92
CA ALA A 84 7.89 6.09 -16.57
C ALA A 84 8.41 7.15 -15.59
N LEU A 85 7.98 7.11 -14.32
CA LEU A 85 8.20 8.22 -13.37
C LEU A 85 8.99 7.83 -12.11
N HIS A 86 9.09 6.54 -11.79
CA HIS A 86 9.75 6.01 -10.60
C HIS A 86 9.25 6.66 -9.29
N PRO A 87 7.93 6.55 -8.96
CA PRO A 87 7.39 7.04 -7.70
C PRO A 87 7.99 6.28 -6.51
N ALA A 88 7.75 6.76 -5.29
CA ALA A 88 8.22 6.08 -4.09
C ALA A 88 7.62 4.67 -3.93
N HIS A 89 6.37 4.50 -4.40
CA HIS A 89 5.62 3.27 -4.22
C HIS A 89 4.62 3.03 -5.35
N VAL A 90 4.37 1.74 -5.67
CA VAL A 90 3.30 1.31 -6.58
C VAL A 90 2.54 0.12 -6.02
N ASN A 91 1.22 0.20 -6.04
CA ASN A 91 0.34 -0.90 -5.66
C ASN A 91 0.09 -1.83 -6.83
N GLN A 92 0.13 -3.16 -6.56
CA GLN A 92 -0.10 -4.17 -7.57
C GLN A 92 -1.00 -5.31 -7.10
N THR A 93 -1.66 -5.98 -8.05
CA THR A 93 -2.24 -7.29 -7.82
C THR A 93 -1.12 -8.31 -7.54
N PHE A 94 -1.45 -9.50 -7.04
CA PHE A 94 -0.43 -10.51 -6.76
C PHE A 94 0.48 -10.75 -7.97
N THR A 95 -0.07 -11.20 -9.09
CA THR A 95 0.70 -11.48 -10.31
C THR A 95 1.19 -10.22 -11.02
N GLY A 96 0.49 -9.11 -10.89
CA GLY A 96 0.87 -7.80 -11.46
C GLY A 96 2.17 -7.24 -10.88
N SER A 97 2.56 -7.67 -9.66
CA SER A 97 3.81 -7.24 -9.05
C SER A 97 5.05 -7.65 -9.88
N GLY A 98 5.06 -8.86 -10.46
CA GLY A 98 6.13 -9.30 -11.35
C GLY A 98 6.21 -8.50 -12.64
N PHE A 99 5.05 -8.14 -13.21
CA PHE A 99 5.01 -7.25 -14.38
C PHE A 99 5.58 -5.86 -14.04
N ALA A 100 5.17 -5.27 -12.91
CA ALA A 100 5.65 -3.97 -12.47
C ALA A 100 7.16 -4.00 -12.17
N ALA A 101 7.67 -5.06 -11.56
CA ALA A 101 9.10 -5.23 -11.29
C ALA A 101 9.91 -5.27 -12.59
N GLY A 102 9.47 -6.03 -13.58
CA GLY A 102 10.12 -6.08 -14.90
C GLY A 102 10.08 -4.73 -15.63
N ALA A 103 8.94 -4.03 -15.63
CA ALA A 103 8.79 -2.72 -16.26
C ALA A 103 9.68 -1.66 -15.60
N LEU A 104 9.73 -1.63 -14.26
CA LEU A 104 10.60 -0.72 -13.50
C LEU A 104 12.08 -1.04 -13.71
N ALA A 105 12.46 -2.32 -13.73
CA ALA A 105 13.84 -2.73 -13.99
C ALA A 105 14.32 -2.26 -15.37
N ALA A 106 13.47 -2.36 -16.39
CA ALA A 106 13.79 -1.93 -17.75
C ALA A 106 14.03 -0.42 -17.89
N THR A 107 13.52 0.39 -16.95
CA THR A 107 13.65 1.86 -16.99
C THR A 107 14.54 2.44 -15.87
N GLY A 108 15.19 1.59 -15.07
CA GLY A 108 16.07 2.02 -13.98
C GLY A 108 15.32 2.42 -12.70
N GLY A 109 14.06 1.98 -12.56
CA GLY A 109 13.16 2.33 -11.44
C GLY A 109 13.15 1.32 -10.29
N GLN A 110 14.20 0.51 -10.11
CA GLN A 110 14.23 -0.58 -9.10
C GLN A 110 14.09 -0.11 -7.65
N GLN A 111 14.28 1.19 -7.36
CA GLN A 111 14.08 1.77 -6.03
C GLN A 111 12.59 1.98 -5.67
N THR A 112 11.68 1.95 -6.66
CA THR A 112 10.24 2.02 -6.40
C THR A 112 9.80 0.82 -5.59
N CYS A 113 9.19 1.05 -4.44
CA CYS A 113 8.62 -0.02 -3.62
C CYS A 113 7.39 -0.60 -4.31
N ILE A 114 7.35 -1.92 -4.50
CA ILE A 114 6.24 -2.65 -5.13
C ILE A 114 5.58 -3.51 -4.06
N ASN A 115 4.27 -3.36 -3.85
CA ASN A 115 3.53 -4.35 -3.08
C ASN A 115 2.88 -5.42 -3.98
N ALA A 116 2.52 -6.54 -3.38
CA ALA A 116 1.68 -7.56 -3.98
C ALA A 116 0.43 -7.79 -3.13
N LEU A 117 -0.74 -7.66 -3.74
CA LEU A 117 -2.03 -7.79 -3.07
C LEU A 117 -2.38 -9.25 -2.79
N VAL A 118 -2.64 -9.56 -1.53
CA VAL A 118 -3.28 -10.80 -1.07
C VAL A 118 -4.50 -10.48 -0.23
N SER A 119 -5.46 -11.42 -0.18
CA SER A 119 -6.69 -11.22 0.57
C SER A 119 -6.86 -12.26 1.68
N PRO A 120 -7.61 -11.92 2.75
CA PRO A 120 -7.92 -12.85 3.83
C PRO A 120 -8.75 -14.03 3.32
N THR A 121 -8.61 -15.17 4.00
CA THR A 121 -9.36 -16.40 3.72
C THR A 121 -10.36 -16.75 4.82
N GLY A 122 -10.26 -16.10 5.97
CA GLY A 122 -10.90 -16.47 7.22
C GLY A 122 -10.09 -17.51 8.03
N THR A 123 -8.90 -17.91 7.55
CA THR A 123 -8.04 -18.91 8.20
C THR A 123 -6.63 -18.36 8.38
N PRO A 124 -6.16 -18.11 9.62
CA PRO A 124 -4.80 -17.69 9.87
C PRO A 124 -3.77 -18.68 9.28
N GLY A 125 -2.76 -18.14 8.60
CA GLY A 125 -1.73 -18.92 7.92
C GLY A 125 -1.98 -19.16 6.42
N GLU A 126 -3.17 -18.79 5.92
CA GLU A 126 -3.52 -18.83 4.49
C GLU A 126 -3.88 -17.45 3.95
N VAL A 127 -3.63 -17.24 2.66
CA VAL A 127 -4.06 -16.05 1.92
C VAL A 127 -4.60 -16.43 0.55
N LEU A 128 -5.45 -15.57 -0.01
CA LEU A 128 -5.87 -15.64 -1.40
C LEU A 128 -4.89 -14.86 -2.28
N ILE A 129 -4.37 -15.50 -3.33
CA ILE A 129 -3.47 -14.88 -4.31
C ILE A 129 -4.15 -14.58 -5.65
N SER A 130 -5.40 -15.02 -5.84
CA SER A 130 -6.20 -14.79 -7.06
C SER A 130 -6.76 -13.37 -7.12
N THR A 131 -5.87 -12.36 -7.18
CA THR A 131 -6.21 -10.93 -7.19
C THR A 131 -5.98 -10.26 -8.53
N GLY A 132 -5.59 -11.01 -9.57
CA GLY A 132 -5.37 -10.52 -10.93
C GLY A 132 -6.63 -10.52 -11.78
N VAL A 133 -6.58 -9.90 -12.98
CA VAL A 133 -7.73 -9.71 -13.88
C VAL A 133 -8.48 -11.00 -14.22
N SER A 134 -7.75 -12.05 -14.56
CA SER A 134 -8.36 -13.35 -14.89
C SER A 134 -8.58 -14.19 -13.63
N SER A 135 -7.61 -14.23 -12.73
CA SER A 135 -7.68 -15.13 -11.57
C SER A 135 -8.75 -14.77 -10.56
N CYS A 136 -9.15 -13.49 -10.45
CA CYS A 136 -10.25 -13.09 -9.56
C CYS A 136 -11.64 -13.54 -10.03
N GLN A 137 -11.75 -13.97 -11.28
CA GLN A 137 -13.01 -14.49 -11.86
C GLN A 137 -13.16 -16.00 -11.72
N GLY A 138 -12.11 -16.70 -11.34
CA GLY A 138 -12.07 -18.15 -11.22
C GLY A 138 -12.23 -18.64 -9.78
N THR A 139 -11.92 -19.91 -9.58
CA THR A 139 -11.86 -20.48 -8.23
C THR A 139 -10.77 -19.78 -7.41
N PRO A 140 -11.10 -19.30 -6.19
CA PRO A 140 -10.11 -18.62 -5.35
C PRO A 140 -8.89 -19.51 -5.05
N ALA A 141 -7.71 -19.03 -5.36
CA ALA A 141 -6.46 -19.73 -5.09
C ALA A 141 -5.99 -19.42 -3.65
N ARG A 142 -6.18 -20.39 -2.75
CA ARG A 142 -5.67 -20.36 -1.37
C ARG A 142 -4.30 -20.98 -1.31
N VAL A 143 -3.37 -20.29 -0.67
CA VAL A 143 -2.02 -20.80 -0.43
C VAL A 143 -1.56 -20.44 0.99
N SER A 144 -0.56 -21.15 1.50
CA SER A 144 0.04 -20.77 2.78
C SER A 144 0.70 -19.37 2.69
N CYS A 145 0.73 -18.64 3.79
CA CYS A 145 1.45 -17.37 3.86
C CYS A 145 2.93 -17.53 3.45
N ASP A 146 3.57 -18.68 3.80
CA ASP A 146 4.96 -18.95 3.42
C ASP A 146 5.13 -19.05 1.90
N ALA A 147 4.28 -19.81 1.22
CA ALA A 147 4.31 -19.90 -0.25
C ALA A 147 4.05 -18.54 -0.90
N ALA A 148 3.05 -17.81 -0.42
CA ALA A 148 2.73 -16.48 -0.96
C ALA A 148 3.91 -15.49 -0.84
N VAL A 149 4.55 -15.43 0.34
CA VAL A 149 5.67 -14.52 0.57
C VAL A 149 6.87 -14.87 -0.33
N ARG A 150 7.19 -16.14 -0.49
CA ARG A 150 8.27 -16.58 -1.41
C ARG A 150 7.96 -16.25 -2.87
N MET A 151 6.73 -16.50 -3.31
CA MET A 151 6.30 -16.13 -4.66
C MET A 151 6.37 -14.61 -4.88
N MET A 152 6.00 -13.78 -3.89
CA MET A 152 6.16 -12.33 -3.96
C MET A 152 7.61 -11.94 -4.16
N GLN A 153 8.55 -12.56 -3.43
CA GLN A 153 9.98 -12.31 -3.58
C GLN A 153 10.49 -12.73 -4.96
N ASP A 154 10.07 -13.88 -5.48
CA ASP A 154 10.40 -14.35 -6.84
C ASP A 154 9.90 -13.37 -7.93
N MET A 155 8.74 -12.73 -7.68
CA MET A 155 8.19 -11.69 -8.56
C MET A 155 8.83 -10.31 -8.36
N GLY A 156 9.74 -10.12 -7.40
CA GLY A 156 10.38 -8.84 -7.11
C GLY A 156 9.52 -7.87 -6.32
N ALA A 157 8.48 -8.34 -5.62
CA ALA A 157 7.71 -7.52 -4.70
C ALA A 157 8.48 -7.27 -3.39
N HIS A 158 8.35 -6.07 -2.85
CA HIS A 158 9.02 -5.62 -1.62
C HIS A 158 8.10 -5.71 -0.39
N ALA A 159 6.79 -5.74 -0.60
CA ALA A 159 5.79 -5.68 0.45
C ALA A 159 4.61 -6.62 0.18
N ALA A 160 4.03 -7.17 1.24
CA ALA A 160 2.74 -7.84 1.19
C ALA A 160 1.63 -6.86 1.58
N LYS A 161 0.71 -6.60 0.65
CA LYS A 161 -0.50 -5.83 0.91
C LYS A 161 -1.65 -6.76 1.26
N PHE A 162 -2.22 -6.60 2.45
CA PHE A 162 -3.32 -7.44 2.95
C PHE A 162 -4.65 -6.67 2.87
N PHE A 163 -5.50 -7.03 1.89
CA PHE A 163 -6.76 -6.33 1.60
C PHE A 163 -7.83 -7.26 0.98
N PRO A 164 -9.11 -7.07 1.29
CA PRO A 164 -9.66 -6.18 2.32
C PRO A 164 -9.69 -6.87 3.69
N MET A 165 -9.02 -6.30 4.70
CA MET A 165 -8.98 -6.93 6.01
C MET A 165 -10.23 -6.72 6.87
N GLY A 166 -11.04 -5.69 6.57
CA GLY A 166 -12.26 -5.39 7.32
C GLY A 166 -12.00 -4.92 8.76
N GLY A 167 -11.02 -4.03 8.93
CA GLY A 167 -10.60 -3.57 10.26
C GLY A 167 -9.99 -4.70 11.08
N GLU A 168 -10.44 -4.89 12.31
CA GLU A 168 -9.91 -5.92 13.22
C GLU A 168 -10.36 -7.34 12.86
N LYS A 169 -11.33 -7.50 11.97
CA LYS A 169 -11.94 -8.82 11.66
C LYS A 169 -10.88 -9.85 11.24
N SER A 170 -9.89 -9.45 10.46
CA SER A 170 -8.84 -10.33 9.96
C SER A 170 -7.50 -10.11 10.67
N LEU A 171 -7.51 -9.55 11.89
CA LEU A 171 -6.30 -9.28 12.66
C LEU A 171 -5.45 -10.54 12.95
N PRO A 172 -6.03 -11.71 13.32
CA PRO A 172 -5.25 -12.94 13.49
C PRO A 172 -4.56 -13.41 12.21
N GLU A 173 -5.21 -13.25 11.05
CA GLU A 173 -4.62 -13.60 9.75
C GLU A 173 -3.47 -12.64 9.40
N LEU A 174 -3.66 -11.32 9.63
CA LEU A 174 -2.63 -10.31 9.43
C LEU A 174 -1.40 -10.59 10.28
N TYR A 175 -1.58 -10.93 11.56
CA TYR A 175 -0.47 -11.26 12.47
C TYR A 175 0.37 -12.42 11.93
N VAL A 176 -0.28 -13.52 11.50
CA VAL A 176 0.42 -14.68 10.95
C VAL A 176 1.10 -14.35 9.62
N LEU A 177 0.47 -13.57 8.75
CA LEU A 177 1.10 -13.12 7.50
C LEU A 177 2.32 -12.24 7.80
N ALA A 178 2.22 -11.29 8.71
CA ALA A 178 3.31 -10.39 9.10
C ALA A 178 4.49 -11.16 9.73
N THR A 179 4.20 -12.12 10.63
CA THR A 179 5.21 -13.02 11.24
C THR A 179 5.91 -13.84 10.16
N THR A 180 5.16 -14.36 9.19
CA THR A 180 5.71 -15.16 8.08
C THR A 180 6.56 -14.28 7.14
N ALA A 181 6.11 -13.07 6.85
CA ALA A 181 6.86 -12.09 6.06
C ALA A 181 8.21 -11.75 6.73
N ALA A 182 8.18 -11.43 8.03
CA ALA A 182 9.39 -11.13 8.80
C ALA A 182 10.38 -12.31 8.80
N ARG A 183 9.91 -13.53 9.07
CA ARG A 183 10.72 -14.75 9.08
C ARG A 183 11.39 -15.05 7.74
N ASN A 184 10.73 -14.70 6.63
CA ASN A 184 11.26 -14.88 5.28
C ASN A 184 12.04 -13.65 4.76
N GLY A 185 12.30 -12.64 5.60
CA GLY A 185 13.10 -11.47 5.23
C GLY A 185 12.36 -10.42 4.40
N MET A 186 11.03 -10.50 4.27
CA MET A 186 10.24 -9.41 3.70
C MET A 186 10.18 -8.25 4.70
N THR A 187 10.45 -7.03 4.25
CA THR A 187 10.70 -5.90 5.15
C THR A 187 9.51 -4.99 5.38
N LEU A 188 8.43 -5.16 4.64
CA LEU A 188 7.26 -4.28 4.70
C LEU A 188 5.95 -5.07 4.63
N ILE A 189 5.00 -4.72 5.51
CA ILE A 189 3.60 -5.19 5.49
C ILE A 189 2.66 -3.99 5.36
N GLU A 190 1.59 -4.14 4.57
CA GLU A 190 0.64 -3.07 4.26
C GLU A 190 -0.81 -3.50 4.57
N PRO A 191 -1.24 -3.42 5.84
CA PRO A 191 -2.62 -3.68 6.22
C PRO A 191 -3.56 -2.64 5.58
N THR A 192 -4.67 -3.10 4.99
CA THR A 192 -5.55 -2.26 4.20
C THR A 192 -7.01 -2.69 4.31
N GLY A 193 -7.92 -1.72 4.47
CA GLY A 193 -9.38 -1.92 4.44
C GLY A 193 -10.03 -1.96 5.81
N GLY A 194 -10.94 -1.01 6.03
CA GLY A 194 -11.66 -0.86 7.30
C GLY A 194 -10.81 -0.32 8.45
N ILE A 195 -9.68 0.32 8.13
CA ILE A 195 -8.82 0.96 9.13
C ILE A 195 -9.35 2.37 9.41
N ASP A 196 -9.50 2.71 10.68
CA ASP A 196 -9.95 4.00 11.19
C ASP A 196 -9.13 4.41 12.44
N LEU A 197 -9.47 5.55 13.04
CA LEU A 197 -8.77 6.06 14.21
C LEU A 197 -8.89 5.18 15.45
N ASP A 198 -9.97 4.40 15.55
CA ASP A 198 -10.24 3.58 16.74
C ASP A 198 -9.45 2.27 16.70
N ASN A 199 -9.28 1.66 15.52
CA ASN A 199 -8.60 0.38 15.35
C ASN A 199 -7.15 0.48 14.83
N PHE A 200 -6.72 1.66 14.38
CA PHE A 200 -5.37 1.85 13.81
C PHE A 200 -4.26 1.41 14.77
N GLY A 201 -4.39 1.75 16.06
CA GLY A 201 -3.38 1.44 17.07
C GLY A 201 -3.16 -0.06 17.26
N ILE A 202 -4.22 -0.83 17.42
CA ILE A 202 -4.13 -2.28 17.61
C ILE A 202 -3.62 -3.00 16.34
N ILE A 203 -4.02 -2.54 15.15
CA ILE A 203 -3.55 -3.10 13.88
C ILE A 203 -2.04 -2.84 13.71
N LEU A 204 -1.60 -1.61 13.98
CA LEU A 204 -0.19 -1.23 13.92
C LEU A 204 0.65 -2.05 14.91
N GLN A 205 0.22 -2.10 16.18
CA GLN A 205 0.90 -2.84 17.23
C GLN A 205 1.03 -4.32 16.87
N SER A 206 -0.02 -4.95 16.38
CA SER A 206 -0.02 -6.35 15.94
C SER A 206 1.05 -6.62 14.87
N CYS A 207 1.20 -5.73 13.89
CA CYS A 207 2.24 -5.88 12.87
C CYS A 207 3.65 -5.71 13.43
N LEU A 208 3.85 -4.76 14.35
CA LEU A 208 5.15 -4.52 14.99
C LEU A 208 5.58 -5.69 15.88
N GLU A 209 4.64 -6.26 16.66
CA GLU A 209 4.85 -7.43 17.51
C GLU A 209 5.13 -8.70 16.68
N ALA A 210 4.58 -8.79 15.47
CA ALA A 210 4.90 -9.87 14.53
C ALA A 210 6.35 -9.83 14.03
N GLY A 211 7.11 -8.76 14.32
CA GLY A 211 8.53 -8.64 14.04
C GLY A 211 8.88 -8.12 12.65
N VAL A 212 7.90 -7.69 11.84
CA VAL A 212 8.21 -7.12 10.53
C VAL A 212 8.95 -5.79 10.69
N PRO A 213 10.02 -5.52 9.92
CA PRO A 213 10.82 -4.30 10.07
C PRO A 213 10.03 -3.01 9.86
N ARG A 214 9.10 -2.98 8.90
CA ARG A 214 8.33 -1.78 8.54
C ARG A 214 6.86 -2.10 8.34
N VAL A 215 6.01 -1.15 8.70
CA VAL A 215 4.55 -1.23 8.53
C VAL A 215 4.06 0.03 7.82
N MET A 216 3.21 -0.12 6.81
CA MET A 216 2.56 1.00 6.14
C MET A 216 1.05 0.75 6.05
N PRO A 217 0.28 1.08 7.10
CA PRO A 217 -1.17 0.97 7.07
C PRO A 217 -1.77 1.92 6.03
N HIS A 218 -2.77 1.44 5.27
CA HIS A 218 -3.50 2.24 4.31
C HIS A 218 -4.81 2.72 4.94
N VAL A 219 -4.91 3.99 5.26
CA VAL A 219 -6.08 4.61 5.89
C VAL A 219 -6.74 5.56 4.90
N TYR A 220 -7.97 5.28 4.51
CA TYR A 220 -8.62 5.98 3.41
C TYR A 220 -9.96 6.61 3.79
N SER A 221 -11.08 5.91 3.57
CA SER A 221 -12.43 6.47 3.68
C SER A 221 -12.80 7.03 5.05
N SER A 222 -12.24 6.45 6.11
CA SER A 222 -12.51 6.86 7.50
C SER A 222 -12.05 8.28 7.83
N ILE A 223 -11.01 8.77 7.14
CA ILE A 223 -10.40 10.09 7.35
C ILE A 223 -10.70 11.09 6.23
N ILE A 224 -11.50 10.71 5.24
CA ILE A 224 -11.95 11.59 4.16
C ILE A 224 -13.25 12.26 4.57
N ASP A 225 -13.30 13.58 4.46
CA ASP A 225 -14.51 14.35 4.67
C ASP A 225 -15.50 14.11 3.52
N PRO A 226 -16.71 13.60 3.80
CA PRO A 226 -17.67 13.23 2.75
C PRO A 226 -18.24 14.42 1.98
N GLN A 227 -18.22 15.64 2.54
CA GLN A 227 -18.75 16.82 1.89
C GLN A 227 -17.72 17.45 0.94
N THR A 228 -16.46 17.50 1.36
CA THR A 228 -15.40 18.16 0.58
C THR A 228 -14.57 17.18 -0.24
N GLY A 229 -14.53 15.91 0.13
CA GLY A 229 -13.64 14.88 -0.44
C GLY A 229 -12.18 15.03 0.01
N ASN A 230 -11.87 15.98 0.88
CA ASN A 230 -10.51 16.15 1.41
C ASN A 230 -10.22 15.15 2.52
N THR A 231 -9.04 14.59 2.53
CA THR A 231 -8.50 13.95 3.73
C THR A 231 -8.25 15.02 4.78
N ARG A 232 -8.72 14.76 6.01
CA ARG A 232 -8.67 15.71 7.13
C ARG A 232 -7.27 15.72 7.76
N PRO A 233 -6.53 16.85 7.74
CA PRO A 233 -5.19 16.94 8.35
C PRO A 233 -5.19 16.69 9.86
N GLU A 234 -6.27 17.00 10.56
CA GLU A 234 -6.44 16.72 11.99
C GLU A 234 -6.44 15.23 12.29
N ASP A 235 -7.06 14.40 11.45
CA ASP A 235 -7.06 12.95 11.60
C ASP A 235 -5.68 12.37 11.30
N ILE A 236 -4.94 12.96 10.34
CA ILE A 236 -3.53 12.59 10.08
C ILE A 236 -2.66 12.82 11.31
N ARG A 237 -2.82 13.98 12.01
CA ARG A 237 -2.07 14.24 13.25
C ARG A 237 -2.40 13.19 14.32
N ARG A 238 -3.68 12.84 14.49
CA ARG A 238 -4.11 11.78 15.42
C ARG A 238 -3.48 10.43 15.09
N LEU A 239 -3.44 10.04 13.81
CA LEU A 239 -2.75 8.81 13.40
C LEU A 239 -1.26 8.88 13.75
N MET A 240 -0.60 10.03 13.52
CA MET A 240 0.80 10.19 13.87
C MET A 240 1.04 10.19 15.39
N ASP A 241 0.12 10.73 16.19
CA ASP A 241 0.21 10.65 17.66
C ASP A 241 0.15 9.18 18.12
N ILE A 242 -0.74 8.37 17.52
CA ILE A 242 -0.79 6.92 17.77
C ILE A 242 0.53 6.24 17.34
N VAL A 243 1.05 6.56 16.15
CA VAL A 243 2.35 6.03 15.69
C VAL A 243 3.46 6.32 16.71
N LYS A 244 3.54 7.57 17.19
CA LYS A 244 4.56 7.99 18.17
C LYS A 244 4.42 7.31 19.52
N ALA A 245 3.20 6.93 19.90
CA ALA A 245 2.94 6.23 21.17
C ALA A 245 3.29 4.74 21.10
N VAL A 246 3.20 4.12 19.90
CA VAL A 246 3.38 2.67 19.70
C VAL A 246 4.83 2.33 19.28
N VAL A 247 5.55 3.24 18.62
CA VAL A 247 6.92 3.07 18.10
C VAL A 247 7.93 3.77 19.00
#